data_ffe32446e918a7a6e08d4544667c9fd8
#
_entry.id   ffe32446e918a7a6e08d4544667c9fd8
#
_cell.length_a   1.000
_cell.length_b   1.000
_cell.length_c   1.000
_cell.angle_alpha   90.00
_cell.angle_beta   90.00
_cell.angle_gamma   90.00
#
_symmetry.space_group_name_H-M   'P 1'
#
loop_
_entity.id
_entity.type
_entity.pdbx_description
1 polymer ?
#
loop_
_entity_poly.entity_id
_entity_poly.type
_entity_poly.pdbx_seq_one_letter_code
_entity_poly.pdbx_strand_id
1 'polypeptide(L)'
;MSQQDQPDRQTLLEIYRKATLLKQNDERFRSVIKAGVLVMPYYSARGQEIIPSAVSVNLNQDDYIVTIYRGIHDSIAKGVPLKPLWAELAGRVTGTCKGKGGPMHVTHPASGVMVTTGIVGSSMPIANGLAWASQLKGDGKVSVAYFGDGAANIGAFHEALNMASLRELPVIFVCQNNGYAVHTKYQYGTGVANIGDRA
;
A
#
# COMPACT_ATOMS: atom_id res chain seq x y z
N MET A 1 -0.78 -19.78 -17.52
CA MET A 1 -1.78 -18.74 -17.81
C MET A 1 -2.23 -18.93 -19.24
N SER A 2 -3.53 -19.10 -19.47
CA SER A 2 -4.11 -19.13 -20.81
C SER A 2 -4.02 -17.72 -21.43
N GLN A 3 -4.09 -17.59 -22.76
CA GLN A 3 -4.12 -16.28 -23.42
C GLN A 3 -5.31 -15.41 -22.96
N GLN A 4 -6.35 -16.00 -22.37
CA GLN A 4 -7.54 -15.32 -21.81
C GLN A 4 -7.28 -14.64 -20.45
N ASP A 5 -6.15 -14.94 -19.77
CA ASP A 5 -5.83 -14.41 -18.44
C ASP A 5 -4.86 -13.21 -18.49
N GLN A 6 -4.51 -12.72 -19.68
CA GLN A 6 -3.61 -11.57 -19.80
C GLN A 6 -4.42 -10.27 -19.81
N PRO A 7 -3.97 -9.23 -19.05
CA PRO A 7 -4.56 -7.90 -19.14
C PRO A 7 -4.53 -7.37 -20.58
N ASP A 8 -5.55 -6.62 -20.95
CA ASP A 8 -5.58 -5.96 -22.25
C ASP A 8 -4.46 -4.90 -22.39
N ARG A 9 -4.23 -4.47 -23.63
CA ARG A 9 -3.16 -3.52 -23.94
C ARG A 9 -3.32 -2.18 -23.19
N GLN A 10 -4.55 -1.70 -23.00
CA GLN A 10 -4.80 -0.43 -22.32
C GLN A 10 -4.45 -0.55 -20.83
N THR A 11 -4.88 -1.61 -20.18
CA THR A 11 -4.54 -1.93 -18.79
C THR A 11 -3.02 -2.02 -18.60
N LEU A 12 -2.30 -2.72 -19.51
CA LEU A 12 -0.84 -2.81 -19.45
C LEU A 12 -0.16 -1.44 -19.60
N LEU A 13 -0.67 -0.59 -20.49
CA LEU A 13 -0.15 0.78 -20.65
C LEU A 13 -0.38 1.64 -19.39
N GLU A 14 -1.51 1.48 -18.72
CA GLU A 14 -1.78 2.19 -17.48
C GLU A 14 -0.90 1.71 -16.33
N ILE A 15 -0.70 0.40 -16.19
CA ILE A 15 0.25 -0.17 -15.24
C ILE A 15 1.65 0.41 -15.50
N TYR A 16 2.10 0.41 -16.76
CA TYR A 16 3.41 0.94 -17.12
C TYR A 16 3.56 2.44 -16.80
N ARG A 17 2.53 3.25 -17.12
CA ARG A 17 2.52 4.70 -16.79
C ARG A 17 2.62 4.93 -15.29
N LYS A 18 1.80 4.22 -14.50
CA LYS A 18 1.82 4.32 -13.04
C LYS A 18 3.18 3.89 -12.50
N ALA A 19 3.68 2.72 -12.88
CA ALA A 19 4.98 2.23 -12.42
C ALA A 19 6.13 3.18 -12.77
N THR A 20 6.11 3.79 -13.95
CA THR A 20 7.09 4.80 -14.35
C THR A 20 6.98 6.06 -13.47
N LEU A 21 5.76 6.53 -13.19
CA LEU A 21 5.52 7.66 -12.30
C LEU A 21 6.05 7.38 -10.89
N LEU A 22 5.75 6.20 -10.33
CA LEU A 22 6.23 5.78 -9.01
C LEU A 22 7.75 5.77 -8.95
N LYS A 23 8.40 5.14 -9.93
CA LYS A 23 9.85 5.10 -10.04
C LYS A 23 10.47 6.49 -10.08
N GLN A 24 9.98 7.38 -10.95
CA GLN A 24 10.50 8.73 -11.08
C GLN A 24 10.32 9.55 -9.80
N ASN A 25 9.19 9.40 -9.11
CA ASN A 25 8.97 10.07 -7.84
C ASN A 25 9.90 9.55 -6.74
N ASP A 26 10.11 8.24 -6.64
CA ASP A 26 11.04 7.66 -5.68
C ASP A 26 12.47 8.17 -5.92
N GLU A 27 12.93 8.16 -7.16
CA GLU A 27 14.24 8.69 -7.54
C GLU A 27 14.39 10.17 -7.15
N ARG A 28 13.35 10.96 -7.37
CA ARG A 28 13.34 12.37 -6.99
C ARG A 28 13.33 12.58 -5.48
N PHE A 29 12.52 11.83 -4.72
CA PHE A 29 12.53 11.87 -3.25
C PHE A 29 13.92 11.55 -2.71
N ARG A 30 14.52 10.46 -3.16
CA ARG A 30 15.87 10.07 -2.74
C ARG A 30 16.91 11.14 -3.07
N SER A 31 16.81 11.76 -4.24
CA SER A 31 17.72 12.84 -4.66
C SER A 31 17.64 14.06 -3.74
N VAL A 32 16.43 14.53 -3.42
CA VAL A 32 16.25 15.72 -2.57
C VAL A 32 16.61 15.46 -1.10
N ILE A 33 16.38 14.23 -0.62
CA ILE A 33 16.80 13.81 0.72
C ILE A 33 18.32 13.71 0.79
N LYS A 34 18.97 13.10 -0.20
CA LYS A 34 20.44 13.00 -0.27
C LYS A 34 21.10 14.36 -0.36
N ALA A 35 20.47 15.33 -1.00
CA ALA A 35 20.92 16.71 -1.08
C ALA A 35 20.66 17.53 0.21
N GLY A 36 20.04 16.95 1.23
CA GLY A 36 19.71 17.65 2.48
C GLY A 36 18.56 18.65 2.37
N VAL A 37 17.86 18.72 1.23
CA VAL A 37 16.72 19.63 1.02
C VAL A 37 15.50 19.18 1.85
N LEU A 38 15.29 17.87 1.98
CA LEU A 38 14.32 17.27 2.88
C LEU A 38 15.04 16.39 3.89
N VAL A 39 14.76 16.59 5.17
CA VAL A 39 15.32 15.79 6.28
C VAL A 39 14.16 15.00 6.89
N MET A 40 14.07 13.72 6.53
CA MET A 40 13.02 12.82 7.02
C MET A 40 13.46 11.36 6.90
N PRO A 41 12.94 10.44 7.73
CA PRO A 41 13.08 9.01 7.49
C PRO A 41 12.31 8.65 6.22
N TYR A 42 12.96 8.00 5.26
CA TYR A 42 12.34 7.57 4.02
C TYR A 42 12.71 6.13 3.69
N TYR A 43 11.71 5.29 3.57
CA TYR A 43 11.85 3.88 3.20
C TYR A 43 11.43 3.72 1.74
N SER A 44 12.41 3.75 0.84
CA SER A 44 12.17 3.58 -0.59
C SER A 44 11.51 2.22 -0.87
N ALA A 45 10.49 2.23 -1.72
CA ALA A 45 9.84 1.03 -2.26
C ALA A 45 10.37 0.69 -3.67
N ARG A 46 11.56 1.19 -4.04
CA ARG A 46 12.18 0.95 -5.33
C ARG A 46 12.27 -0.54 -5.66
N GLY A 47 11.78 -0.92 -6.85
CA GLY A 47 11.70 -2.31 -7.31
C GLY A 47 10.34 -2.98 -7.04
N GLN A 48 9.42 -2.31 -6.33
CA GLN A 48 8.08 -2.82 -6.02
C GLN A 48 6.97 -2.06 -6.77
N GLU A 49 7.31 -1.25 -7.77
CA GLU A 49 6.39 -0.32 -8.46
C GLU A 49 5.23 -1.04 -9.14
N ILE A 50 5.45 -2.27 -9.62
CA ILE A 50 4.44 -3.03 -10.37
C ILE A 50 3.27 -3.44 -9.49
N ILE A 51 3.50 -3.83 -8.25
CA ILE A 51 2.46 -4.30 -7.33
C ILE A 51 1.36 -3.23 -7.15
N PRO A 52 1.64 -2.02 -6.62
CA PRO A 52 0.62 -1.00 -6.45
C PRO A 52 0.04 -0.51 -7.77
N SER A 53 0.83 -0.50 -8.85
CA SER A 53 0.34 -0.11 -10.16
C SER A 53 -0.71 -1.08 -10.69
N ALA A 54 -0.44 -2.40 -10.62
CA ALA A 54 -1.35 -3.43 -11.08
C ALA A 54 -2.62 -3.52 -10.21
N VAL A 55 -2.48 -3.37 -8.90
CA VAL A 55 -3.65 -3.34 -8.00
C VAL A 55 -4.53 -2.13 -8.29
N SER A 56 -3.92 -0.94 -8.38
CA SER A 56 -4.67 0.31 -8.48
C SER A 56 -5.43 0.53 -9.79
N VAL A 57 -5.05 -0.13 -10.89
CA VAL A 57 -5.81 -0.06 -12.15
C VAL A 57 -7.11 -0.85 -12.11
N ASN A 58 -7.25 -1.76 -11.13
CA ASN A 58 -8.43 -2.58 -10.91
C ASN A 58 -9.35 -2.02 -9.80
N LEU A 59 -8.97 -0.91 -9.17
CA LEU A 59 -9.75 -0.29 -8.09
C LEU A 59 -10.53 0.91 -8.61
N ASN A 60 -11.74 1.07 -8.11
CA ASN A 60 -12.51 2.29 -8.27
C ASN A 60 -11.88 3.44 -7.45
N GLN A 61 -12.22 4.67 -7.79
CA GLN A 61 -11.70 5.84 -7.09
C GLN A 61 -12.07 5.84 -5.61
N ASP A 62 -13.25 5.36 -5.27
CA ASP A 62 -13.83 5.34 -3.93
C ASP A 62 -13.58 4.03 -3.16
N ASP A 63 -12.94 3.02 -3.78
CA ASP A 63 -12.39 1.88 -3.04
C ASP A 63 -11.31 2.32 -2.07
N TYR A 64 -11.15 1.58 -0.98
CA TYR A 64 -10.24 1.93 0.10
C TYR A 64 -8.91 1.19 0.01
N ILE A 65 -7.82 1.88 0.37
CA ILE A 65 -6.56 1.23 0.69
C ILE A 65 -6.10 1.60 2.10
N VAL A 66 -5.48 0.62 2.74
CA VAL A 66 -4.69 0.79 3.96
C VAL A 66 -3.29 0.29 3.67
N THR A 67 -2.30 1.13 3.88
CA THR A 67 -0.92 0.79 3.57
C THR A 67 0.02 1.02 4.75
N ILE A 68 1.29 0.77 4.54
CA ILE A 68 2.35 0.75 5.55
C ILE A 68 3.27 1.97 5.41
N TYR A 69 4.18 2.15 6.34
CA TYR A 69 5.18 3.25 6.36
C TYR A 69 6.03 3.35 5.08
N ARG A 70 6.11 2.29 4.25
CA ARG A 70 6.76 2.27 2.92
C ARG A 70 5.78 2.58 1.78
N GLY A 71 4.50 2.84 2.08
CA GLY A 71 3.37 2.88 1.16
C GLY A 71 3.21 4.17 0.33
N ILE A 72 4.26 4.95 0.13
CA ILE A 72 4.20 6.14 -0.76
C ILE A 72 3.83 5.73 -2.19
N HIS A 73 4.37 4.61 -2.70
CA HIS A 73 4.01 4.08 -4.00
C HIS A 73 2.53 3.70 -4.08
N ASP A 74 2.00 3.05 -3.05
CA ASP A 74 0.59 2.63 -2.98
C ASP A 74 -0.33 3.86 -3.01
N SER A 75 0.04 4.90 -2.25
CA SER A 75 -0.69 6.16 -2.19
C SER A 75 -0.71 6.90 -3.54
N ILE A 76 0.44 7.00 -4.21
CA ILE A 76 0.53 7.64 -5.54
C ILE A 76 -0.25 6.81 -6.57
N ALA A 77 -0.09 5.49 -6.58
CA ALA A 77 -0.80 4.60 -7.50
C ALA A 77 -2.32 4.70 -7.34
N LYS A 78 -2.82 4.86 -6.10
CA LYS A 78 -4.25 5.05 -5.80
C LYS A 78 -4.78 6.44 -6.19
N GLY A 79 -3.90 7.37 -6.55
CA GLY A 79 -4.29 8.66 -7.08
C GLY A 79 -4.17 9.84 -6.10
N VAL A 80 -3.37 9.71 -5.05
CA VAL A 80 -3.02 10.88 -4.22
C VAL A 80 -2.28 11.90 -5.08
N PRO A 81 -2.75 13.15 -5.18
CA PRO A 81 -2.10 14.17 -5.99
C PRO A 81 -0.67 14.45 -5.50
N LEU A 82 0.28 14.55 -6.44
CA LEU A 82 1.69 14.68 -6.09
C LEU A 82 1.99 15.96 -5.32
N LYS A 83 1.38 17.09 -5.69
CA LYS A 83 1.68 18.39 -5.05
C LYS A 83 1.39 18.39 -3.54
N PRO A 84 0.18 18.00 -3.05
CA PRO A 84 -0.06 17.89 -1.62
C PRO A 84 0.74 16.76 -0.96
N LEU A 85 1.05 15.68 -1.67
CA LEU A 85 1.92 14.63 -1.13
C LEU A 85 3.34 15.16 -0.87
N TRP A 86 3.95 15.84 -1.84
CA TRP A 86 5.26 16.48 -1.66
C TRP A 86 5.26 17.54 -0.57
N ALA A 87 4.16 18.32 -0.46
CA ALA A 87 3.98 19.28 0.61
C ALA A 87 3.92 18.61 1.98
N GLU A 88 3.26 17.45 2.09
CA GLU A 88 3.21 16.65 3.31
C GLU A 88 4.60 16.18 3.75
N LEU A 89 5.37 15.61 2.81
CA LEU A 89 6.73 15.18 3.09
C LEU A 89 7.67 16.33 3.47
N ALA A 90 7.37 17.53 2.98
CA ALA A 90 8.09 18.75 3.33
C ALA A 90 7.56 19.44 4.62
N GLY A 91 6.63 18.83 5.35
CA GLY A 91 6.06 19.37 6.60
C GLY A 91 5.24 20.65 6.38
N ARG A 92 4.59 20.81 5.22
CA ARG A 92 3.83 22.01 4.89
C ARG A 92 2.35 21.85 5.20
N VAL A 93 1.72 22.96 5.61
CA VAL A 93 0.28 23.00 5.92
C VAL A 93 -0.62 22.65 4.71
N THR A 94 -0.10 22.79 3.49
CA THR A 94 -0.77 22.40 2.24
C THR A 94 -0.62 20.90 1.93
N GLY A 95 0.03 20.13 2.79
CA GLY A 95 0.15 18.68 2.70
C GLY A 95 -1.17 17.96 2.98
N THR A 96 -1.25 16.68 2.59
CA THR A 96 -2.44 15.83 2.75
C THR A 96 -2.92 15.73 4.20
N CYS A 97 -1.99 15.76 5.16
CA CYS A 97 -2.22 15.73 6.61
C CYS A 97 -1.75 17.02 7.29
N LYS A 98 -1.73 18.13 6.56
CA LYS A 98 -1.24 19.45 7.03
C LYS A 98 0.20 19.43 7.53
N GLY A 99 1.03 18.57 6.94
CA GLY A 99 2.44 18.40 7.29
C GLY A 99 2.70 17.63 8.59
N LYS A 100 1.70 16.97 9.16
CA LYS A 100 1.82 16.25 10.44
C LYS A 100 2.09 14.75 10.28
N GLY A 101 1.69 14.16 9.14
CA GLY A 101 1.83 12.73 8.88
C GLY A 101 3.22 12.36 8.40
N GLY A 102 3.85 13.22 7.62
CA GLY A 102 5.13 12.92 6.98
C GLY A 102 5.05 11.68 6.07
N PRO A 103 6.19 11.00 5.81
CA PRO A 103 6.22 9.88 4.85
C PRO A 103 5.52 8.61 5.34
N MET A 104 5.32 8.45 6.64
CA MET A 104 4.81 7.19 7.22
C MET A 104 3.32 7.23 7.59
N HIS A 105 2.66 8.40 7.53
CA HIS A 105 1.28 8.55 7.98
C HIS A 105 0.44 9.40 7.03
N VAL A 106 0.64 9.20 5.72
CA VAL A 106 -0.16 9.87 4.69
C VAL A 106 -1.59 9.35 4.72
N THR A 107 -2.56 10.26 4.74
CA THR A 107 -3.97 9.97 4.50
C THR A 107 -4.51 10.90 3.43
N HIS A 108 -5.37 10.39 2.57
CA HIS A 108 -6.08 11.15 1.55
C HIS A 108 -7.42 10.48 1.23
N PRO A 109 -8.44 10.66 2.07
CA PRO A 109 -9.73 9.97 1.92
C PRO A 109 -10.40 10.22 0.56
N ALA A 110 -10.21 11.40 -0.03
CA ALA A 110 -10.73 11.73 -1.36
C ALA A 110 -10.19 10.82 -2.48
N SER A 111 -9.04 10.18 -2.28
CA SER A 111 -8.49 9.15 -3.19
C SER A 111 -8.66 7.74 -2.62
N GLY A 112 -9.42 7.52 -1.55
CA GLY A 112 -9.56 6.23 -0.90
C GLY A 112 -8.34 5.78 -0.09
N VAL A 113 -7.30 6.61 0.09
CA VAL A 113 -6.15 6.30 0.96
C VAL A 113 -6.54 6.64 2.39
N MET A 114 -7.04 5.63 3.12
CA MET A 114 -7.64 5.84 4.43
C MET A 114 -6.61 5.93 5.54
N VAL A 115 -5.62 5.04 5.52
CA VAL A 115 -4.57 5.00 6.54
C VAL A 115 -3.25 4.55 5.93
N THR A 116 -2.18 5.25 6.30
CA THR A 116 -0.80 4.74 6.21
C THR A 116 -0.29 4.57 7.64
N THR A 117 0.15 3.37 8.00
CA THR A 117 0.52 3.05 9.39
C THR A 117 1.98 2.64 9.54
N GLY A 118 2.63 3.13 10.60
CA GLY A 118 3.94 2.66 11.03
C GLY A 118 3.89 1.39 11.88
N ILE A 119 2.71 0.97 12.33
CA ILE A 119 2.53 -0.24 13.16
C ILE A 119 2.47 -1.45 12.23
N VAL A 120 3.52 -2.27 12.25
CA VAL A 120 3.63 -3.46 11.38
C VAL A 120 2.45 -4.39 11.58
N GLY A 121 1.77 -4.73 10.47
CA GLY A 121 0.63 -5.65 10.45
C GLY A 121 -0.73 -5.04 10.78
N SER A 122 -0.80 -3.80 11.29
CA SER A 122 -2.07 -3.18 11.63
C SER A 122 -2.93 -2.81 10.41
N SER A 123 -2.33 -2.74 9.21
CA SER A 123 -3.07 -2.47 7.97
C SER A 123 -4.20 -3.47 7.73
N MET A 124 -3.99 -4.74 8.08
CA MET A 124 -4.94 -5.81 7.82
C MET A 124 -6.22 -5.70 8.65
N PRO A 125 -6.18 -5.61 10.00
CA PRO A 125 -7.39 -5.45 10.79
C PRO A 125 -8.08 -4.08 10.55
N ILE A 126 -7.33 -3.03 10.22
CA ILE A 126 -7.93 -1.73 9.85
C ILE A 126 -8.72 -1.86 8.53
N ALA A 127 -8.17 -2.55 7.52
CA ALA A 127 -8.87 -2.80 6.26
C ALA A 127 -10.12 -3.67 6.46
N ASN A 128 -10.07 -4.66 7.36
CA ASN A 128 -11.26 -5.42 7.75
C ASN A 128 -12.38 -4.51 8.29
N GLY A 129 -12.04 -3.55 9.15
CA GLY A 129 -13.01 -2.59 9.67
C GLY A 129 -13.65 -1.73 8.57
N LEU A 130 -12.86 -1.27 7.59
CA LEU A 130 -13.37 -0.53 6.43
C LEU A 130 -14.25 -1.39 5.54
N ALA A 131 -13.81 -2.61 5.25
CA ALA A 131 -14.57 -3.58 4.45
C ALA A 131 -15.90 -3.94 5.12
N TRP A 132 -15.88 -4.16 6.44
CA TRP A 132 -17.10 -4.43 7.20
C TRP A 132 -18.06 -3.25 7.20
N ALA A 133 -17.55 -2.02 7.34
CA ALA A 133 -18.39 -0.83 7.22
C ALA A 133 -19.00 -0.71 5.82
N SER A 134 -18.29 -1.04 4.75
CA SER A 134 -18.81 -1.07 3.38
C SER A 134 -19.87 -2.15 3.21
N GLN A 135 -19.65 -3.34 3.74
CA GLN A 135 -20.63 -4.43 3.73
C GLN A 135 -21.94 -4.04 4.43
N LEU A 136 -21.83 -3.43 5.62
CA LEU A 136 -23.01 -2.97 6.38
C LEU A 136 -23.78 -1.84 5.66
N LYS A 137 -23.07 -0.99 4.92
CA LYS A 137 -23.68 0.09 4.13
C LYS A 137 -24.27 -0.39 2.81
N GLY A 138 -23.79 -1.55 2.30
CA GLY A 138 -24.15 -2.03 0.97
C GLY A 138 -23.62 -1.13 -0.15
N ASP A 139 -22.49 -0.41 0.06
CA ASP A 139 -21.96 0.58 -0.89
C ASP A 139 -21.04 -0.04 -1.96
N GLY A 140 -20.80 -1.36 -1.90
CA GLY A 140 -20.07 -2.13 -2.91
C GLY A 140 -18.57 -1.88 -2.97
N LYS A 141 -18.01 -1.13 -2.01
CA LYS A 141 -16.57 -0.80 -2.00
C LYS A 141 -15.73 -1.97 -1.52
N VAL A 142 -14.54 -2.07 -2.11
CA VAL A 142 -13.50 -3.00 -1.71
C VAL A 142 -12.43 -2.28 -0.90
N SER A 143 -11.88 -2.98 0.08
CA SER A 143 -10.73 -2.51 0.86
C SER A 143 -9.50 -3.33 0.53
N VAL A 144 -8.36 -2.67 0.28
CA VAL A 144 -7.08 -3.35 0.06
C VAL A 144 -6.14 -3.06 1.22
N ALA A 145 -5.62 -4.12 1.84
CA ALA A 145 -4.58 -4.04 2.87
C ALA A 145 -3.23 -4.40 2.28
N TYR A 146 -2.32 -3.43 2.21
CA TYR A 146 -0.91 -3.71 1.88
C TYR A 146 -0.13 -4.05 3.14
N PHE A 147 0.74 -5.06 3.05
CA PHE A 147 1.64 -5.43 4.14
C PHE A 147 2.92 -6.07 3.59
N GLY A 148 3.99 -6.06 4.39
CA GLY A 148 5.25 -6.70 4.02
C GLY A 148 5.33 -8.16 4.51
N ASP A 149 6.27 -8.93 3.95
CA ASP A 149 6.54 -10.32 4.33
C ASP A 149 6.80 -10.50 5.84
N GLY A 150 7.48 -9.56 6.48
CA GLY A 150 7.69 -9.58 7.94
C GLY A 150 6.40 -9.50 8.75
N ALA A 151 5.39 -8.81 8.23
CA ALA A 151 4.09 -8.68 8.91
C ALA A 151 3.29 -10.00 8.93
N ALA A 152 3.58 -10.94 8.04
CA ALA A 152 2.94 -12.24 8.05
C ALA A 152 3.30 -13.12 9.27
N ASN A 153 4.26 -12.70 10.10
CA ASN A 153 4.70 -13.44 11.28
C ASN A 153 4.07 -12.96 12.60
N ILE A 154 3.15 -12.00 12.56
CA ILE A 154 2.44 -11.52 13.76
C ILE A 154 1.05 -12.14 13.88
N GLY A 155 0.51 -12.18 15.10
CA GLY A 155 -0.83 -12.71 15.37
C GLY A 155 -1.92 -12.03 14.56
N ALA A 156 -1.86 -10.71 14.43
CA ALA A 156 -2.84 -9.91 13.69
C ALA A 156 -3.00 -10.32 12.20
N PHE A 157 -1.98 -10.92 11.57
CA PHE A 157 -2.11 -11.48 10.23
C PHE A 157 -3.16 -12.60 10.21
N HIS A 158 -2.99 -13.61 11.06
CA HIS A 158 -3.90 -14.77 11.10
C HIS A 158 -5.30 -14.37 11.58
N GLU A 159 -5.37 -13.50 12.58
CA GLU A 159 -6.64 -13.02 13.15
C GLU A 159 -7.43 -12.22 12.10
N ALA A 160 -6.77 -11.36 11.32
CA ALA A 160 -7.41 -10.57 10.28
C ALA A 160 -7.91 -11.45 9.13
N LEU A 161 -7.14 -12.43 8.68
CA LEU A 161 -7.55 -13.38 7.64
C LEU A 161 -8.76 -14.19 8.09
N ASN A 162 -8.71 -14.75 9.31
CA ASN A 162 -9.82 -15.52 9.88
C ASN A 162 -11.09 -14.67 10.00
N MET A 163 -10.97 -13.43 10.48
CA MET A 163 -12.11 -12.52 10.60
C MET A 163 -12.70 -12.16 9.22
N ALA A 164 -11.84 -11.89 8.25
CA ALA A 164 -12.26 -11.55 6.88
C ALA A 164 -13.05 -12.73 6.24
N SER A 165 -12.53 -13.94 6.37
CA SER A 165 -13.17 -15.16 5.87
C SER A 165 -14.50 -15.43 6.57
N LEU A 166 -14.53 -15.42 7.92
CA LEU A 166 -15.74 -15.66 8.72
C LEU A 166 -16.88 -14.69 8.40
N ARG A 167 -16.55 -13.45 8.09
CA ARG A 167 -17.51 -12.37 7.81
C ARG A 167 -17.72 -12.12 6.32
N GLU A 168 -17.04 -12.86 5.46
CA GLU A 168 -17.09 -12.69 3.99
C GLU A 168 -16.87 -11.24 3.58
N LEU A 169 -15.84 -10.60 4.18
CA LEU A 169 -15.58 -9.18 3.99
C LEU A 169 -15.03 -8.89 2.58
N PRO A 170 -15.45 -7.80 1.93
CA PRO A 170 -14.88 -7.33 0.66
C PRO A 170 -13.48 -6.72 0.86
N VAL A 171 -12.51 -7.54 1.26
CA VAL A 171 -11.13 -7.14 1.53
C VAL A 171 -10.14 -8.00 0.74
N ILE A 172 -9.07 -7.35 0.25
CA ILE A 172 -7.97 -8.00 -0.45
C ILE A 172 -6.69 -7.75 0.35
N PHE A 173 -5.96 -8.81 0.67
CA PHE A 173 -4.68 -8.74 1.35
C PHE A 173 -3.54 -8.85 0.34
N VAL A 174 -2.73 -7.80 0.20
CA VAL A 174 -1.63 -7.72 -0.76
C VAL A 174 -0.30 -7.74 -0.03
N CYS A 175 0.40 -8.87 -0.08
CA CYS A 175 1.74 -9.01 0.48
C CYS A 175 2.80 -8.47 -0.48
N GLN A 176 3.47 -7.40 -0.10
CA GLN A 176 4.64 -6.87 -0.79
C GLN A 176 5.91 -7.56 -0.27
N ASN A 177 6.13 -8.80 -0.74
CA ASN A 177 7.29 -9.59 -0.33
C ASN A 177 8.56 -9.08 -1.01
N ASN A 178 9.36 -8.31 -0.28
CA ASN A 178 10.67 -7.83 -0.73
C ASN A 178 11.84 -8.70 -0.23
N GLY A 179 11.55 -9.79 0.46
CA GLY A 179 12.52 -10.75 0.97
C GLY A 179 13.21 -10.34 2.27
N TYR A 180 12.84 -9.21 2.87
CA TYR A 180 13.48 -8.71 4.09
C TYR A 180 12.50 -8.04 5.04
N ALA A 181 12.55 -8.42 6.30
CA ALA A 181 11.97 -7.70 7.42
C ALA A 181 13.10 -6.93 8.12
N VAL A 182 13.28 -5.65 7.79
CA VAL A 182 14.43 -4.79 8.19
C VAL A 182 15.75 -5.44 7.74
N HIS A 183 16.44 -6.15 8.59
CA HIS A 183 17.73 -6.83 8.31
C HIS A 183 17.60 -8.36 8.29
N THR A 184 16.41 -8.90 8.60
CA THR A 184 16.16 -10.35 8.62
C THR A 184 15.67 -10.79 7.26
N LYS A 185 16.40 -11.71 6.61
CA LYS A 185 15.95 -12.34 5.36
C LYS A 185 14.70 -13.16 5.60
N TYR A 186 13.80 -13.19 4.63
CA TYR A 186 12.54 -13.93 4.67
C TYR A 186 12.74 -15.39 5.13
N GLN A 187 13.69 -16.09 4.56
CA GLN A 187 13.99 -17.51 4.87
C GLN A 187 14.41 -17.78 6.32
N TYR A 188 14.84 -16.77 7.06
CA TYR A 188 15.21 -16.92 8.47
C TYR A 188 14.07 -16.58 9.45
N GLY A 189 13.04 -15.93 8.93
CA GLY A 189 11.88 -15.51 9.74
C GLY A 189 10.59 -16.26 9.45
N THR A 190 10.54 -17.07 8.38
CA THR A 190 9.31 -17.71 7.92
C THR A 190 9.57 -19.17 7.57
N GLY A 191 8.76 -20.08 8.16
CA GLY A 191 8.91 -21.52 7.98
C GLY A 191 8.23 -22.08 6.71
N VAL A 192 7.55 -21.25 5.91
CA VAL A 192 6.88 -21.64 4.67
C VAL A 192 7.50 -20.95 3.48
N ALA A 193 7.50 -21.60 2.32
CA ALA A 193 8.03 -21.01 1.09
C ALA A 193 7.15 -19.86 0.55
N ASN A 194 5.84 -20.03 0.60
CA ASN A 194 4.86 -19.02 0.19
C ASN A 194 4.07 -18.51 1.38
N ILE A 195 3.92 -17.20 1.51
CA ILE A 195 3.06 -16.60 2.53
C ILE A 195 1.60 -16.97 2.30
N GLY A 196 1.18 -17.12 1.03
CA GLY A 196 -0.16 -17.54 0.66
C GLY A 196 -0.57 -18.91 1.23
N ASP A 197 0.38 -19.79 1.54
CA ASP A 197 0.11 -21.11 2.14
C ASP A 197 -0.33 -21.00 3.63
N ARG A 198 -0.33 -19.79 4.18
CA ARG A 198 -0.75 -19.49 5.55
C ARG A 198 -2.13 -18.83 5.64
N ALA A 199 -2.74 -18.56 4.47
CA ALA A 199 -4.02 -17.86 4.35
C ALA A 199 -5.22 -18.81 4.37
#